data_4b0db5e30bc07ac984015cbf7b783086
#
_entry.id   4b0db5e30bc07ac984015cbf7b783086
#
_cell.length_a   1.000
_cell.length_b   1.000
_cell.length_c   1.000
_cell.angle_alpha   90.00
_cell.angle_beta   90.00
_cell.angle_gamma   90.00
#
_symmetry.space_group_name_H-M   'P 1'
#
loop_
_entity.id
_entity.type
_entity.pdbx_description
1 polymer ?
#
loop_
_entity_poly.entity_id
_entity_poly.type
_entity_poly.pdbx_seq_one_letter_code
_entity_poly.pdbx_strand_id
1 'polypeptide(L)'
;MRKSFRLGKSALAMGAFWMGMFGVAVMGWAGDLDGVKQLVVSVAPSWNASGGRLQCFRREGRGWVAEGASWPVLYGRSGLVWGRGVLGNERLTPQKVERDGRSPAGVFRVGKIYTYDAELPRGADYPFRTVGEGDAWIDDPLSANYNRHLVIDDPLHPPAWFAKGKMRHGDFAYRWLVEIRHNSEMPIAGAGSAIFFHIRRGENRPSSGCTTMAEGHLRQLIGWLRVSGAPHYVLLPAEEYRGRWKEWGLPSPEVAAELFR
;
A
#
# COMPACT_ATOMS: atom_id res chain seq x y z
N MET A 1 -65.94 68.61 11.83
CA MET A 1 -65.45 67.26 11.75
C MET A 1 -63.92 67.26 11.57
N ARG A 2 -63.17 67.09 12.69
CA ARG A 2 -61.71 67.03 12.75
C ARG A 2 -61.35 65.70 13.44
N LYS A 3 -60.75 64.73 12.72
CA LYS A 3 -60.22 63.51 13.28
C LYS A 3 -58.75 63.76 13.65
N SER A 4 -58.43 63.66 14.92
CA SER A 4 -57.07 63.73 15.45
C SER A 4 -56.35 62.36 15.21
N PHE A 5 -55.14 62.41 14.66
CA PHE A 5 -54.23 61.26 14.53
C PHE A 5 -53.28 61.28 15.71
N ARG A 6 -53.24 60.15 16.45
CA ARG A 6 -52.26 59.93 17.53
C ARG A 6 -51.04 59.24 16.92
N LEU A 7 -49.85 59.81 17.15
CA LEU A 7 -48.59 59.18 16.87
C LEU A 7 -48.26 58.14 17.96
N GLY A 8 -48.08 56.91 17.54
CA GLY A 8 -47.52 55.85 18.41
C GLY A 8 -45.98 55.91 18.41
N LYS A 9 -45.37 55.85 19.59
CA LYS A 9 -43.94 55.78 19.79
C LYS A 9 -43.49 54.35 19.55
N SER A 10 -42.65 54.10 18.53
CA SER A 10 -41.97 52.82 18.31
C SER A 10 -40.72 52.77 19.10
N ALA A 11 -40.61 51.78 20.01
CA ALA A 11 -39.39 51.47 20.75
C ALA A 11 -38.44 50.68 19.87
N LEU A 12 -37.22 51.18 19.67
CA LEU A 12 -36.13 50.41 19.06
C LEU A 12 -35.63 49.32 20.03
N ALA A 13 -35.85 48.09 19.70
CA ALA A 13 -35.17 46.97 20.34
C ALA A 13 -33.82 46.75 19.67
N MET A 14 -32.72 47.01 20.37
CA MET A 14 -31.37 46.63 19.96
C MET A 14 -31.21 45.12 20.12
N GLY A 15 -31.29 44.39 19.03
CA GLY A 15 -30.94 42.97 18.97
C GLY A 15 -29.43 42.81 19.01
N ALA A 16 -28.92 42.22 20.07
CA ALA A 16 -27.54 41.78 20.15
C ALA A 16 -27.31 40.58 19.20
N PHE A 17 -26.53 40.79 18.14
CA PHE A 17 -26.12 39.72 17.22
C PHE A 17 -25.02 38.91 17.93
N TRP A 18 -25.38 37.74 18.43
CA TRP A 18 -24.42 36.74 18.86
C TRP A 18 -23.78 36.11 17.61
N MET A 19 -22.58 36.52 17.30
CA MET A 19 -21.73 35.86 16.29
C MET A 19 -21.23 34.54 16.89
N GLY A 20 -22.00 33.49 16.68
CA GLY A 20 -21.56 32.12 16.93
C GLY A 20 -20.37 31.80 16.03
N MET A 21 -19.16 31.78 16.60
CA MET A 21 -18.00 31.14 15.96
C MET A 21 -18.31 29.67 15.81
N PHE A 22 -18.80 29.27 14.64
CA PHE A 22 -18.74 27.88 14.21
C PHE A 22 -17.26 27.54 14.02
N GLY A 23 -16.66 26.95 15.04
CA GLY A 23 -15.41 26.25 14.91
C GLY A 23 -15.63 25.14 13.88
N VAL A 24 -15.09 25.32 12.67
CA VAL A 24 -14.93 24.24 11.72
C VAL A 24 -13.99 23.25 12.41
N ALA A 25 -14.56 22.23 13.05
CA ALA A 25 -13.80 21.06 13.41
C ALA A 25 -13.21 20.53 12.09
N VAL A 26 -11.94 20.80 11.89
CA VAL A 26 -11.14 20.04 10.91
C VAL A 26 -11.22 18.61 11.42
N MET A 27 -12.18 17.83 10.89
CA MET A 27 -12.12 16.39 10.98
C MET A 27 -10.81 16.02 10.30
N GLY A 28 -9.75 15.88 11.11
CA GLY A 28 -8.55 15.20 10.69
C GLY A 28 -9.01 13.85 10.16
N TRP A 29 -8.73 13.60 8.92
CA TRP A 29 -8.82 12.28 8.35
C TRP A 29 -7.89 11.41 9.19
N ALA A 30 -8.43 10.83 10.26
CA ALA A 30 -7.82 9.70 10.93
C ALA A 30 -7.78 8.63 9.87
N GLY A 31 -6.58 8.36 9.39
CA GLY A 31 -6.38 7.69 8.13
C GLY A 31 -7.05 6.31 8.11
N ASP A 32 -7.22 5.82 6.93
CA ASP A 32 -7.76 4.52 6.50
C ASP A 32 -7.07 3.27 7.16
N LEU A 33 -6.35 3.49 8.28
CA LEU A 33 -5.73 2.47 9.11
C LEU A 33 -6.56 2.09 10.34
N ASP A 34 -7.81 2.57 10.45
CA ASP A 34 -8.74 2.10 11.46
C ASP A 34 -9.06 0.62 11.20
N GLY A 35 -8.90 -0.20 12.25
CA GLY A 35 -9.02 -1.66 12.14
C GLY A 35 -7.77 -2.39 11.65
N VAL A 36 -6.75 -1.70 11.17
CA VAL A 36 -5.45 -2.31 10.81
C VAL A 36 -4.69 -2.68 12.08
N LYS A 37 -4.31 -3.96 12.19
CA LYS A 37 -3.58 -4.51 13.33
C LYS A 37 -2.15 -4.94 12.99
N GLN A 38 -1.83 -5.06 11.70
CA GLN A 38 -0.51 -5.44 11.21
C GLN A 38 -0.02 -4.44 10.15
N LEU A 39 1.18 -3.87 10.35
CA LEU A 39 1.87 -3.08 9.34
C LEU A 39 3.19 -3.74 8.99
N VAL A 40 3.43 -3.85 7.70
CA VAL A 40 4.74 -4.13 7.12
C VAL A 40 5.30 -2.79 6.67
N VAL A 41 6.29 -2.26 7.38
CA VAL A 41 6.82 -0.93 7.09
C VAL A 41 8.21 -1.04 6.47
N SER A 42 8.41 -0.36 5.38
CA SER A 42 9.69 -0.28 4.69
C SER A 42 10.10 1.18 4.46
N VAL A 43 11.34 1.51 4.81
CA VAL A 43 11.88 2.85 4.63
C VAL A 43 13.09 2.78 3.71
N ALA A 44 13.05 3.59 2.66
CA ALA A 44 14.18 3.82 1.76
C ALA A 44 14.94 5.08 2.20
N PRO A 45 16.28 5.14 2.07
CA PRO A 45 17.03 6.35 2.40
C PRO A 45 16.57 7.59 1.62
N SER A 46 16.20 7.42 0.36
CA SER A 46 15.73 8.50 -0.53
C SER A 46 14.84 7.96 -1.64
N TRP A 47 14.26 8.85 -2.46
CA TRP A 47 13.48 8.52 -3.65
C TRP A 47 14.24 7.71 -4.70
N ASN A 48 15.56 7.89 -4.79
CA ASN A 48 16.39 7.21 -5.78
C ASN A 48 17.06 5.93 -5.23
N ALA A 49 16.81 5.58 -3.98
CA ALA A 49 17.37 4.39 -3.39
C ALA A 49 16.68 3.13 -3.92
N SER A 50 17.47 2.14 -4.36
CA SER A 50 16.99 0.83 -4.80
C SER A 50 16.99 -0.21 -3.68
N GLY A 51 17.18 0.18 -2.43
CA GLY A 51 17.15 -0.66 -1.24
C GLY A 51 16.86 0.14 0.02
N GLY A 52 16.56 -0.58 1.10
CA GLY A 52 16.26 -0.02 2.41
C GLY A 52 16.03 -1.12 3.44
N ARG A 53 15.32 -0.80 4.48
CA ARG A 53 14.99 -1.76 5.54
C ARG A 53 13.49 -1.94 5.67
N LEU A 54 13.08 -3.14 6.11
CA LEU A 54 11.70 -3.50 6.35
C LEU A 54 11.56 -4.08 7.76
N GLN A 55 10.47 -3.76 8.45
CA GLN A 55 10.12 -4.30 9.75
C GLN A 55 8.61 -4.49 9.87
N CYS A 56 8.20 -5.51 10.63
CA CYS A 56 6.81 -5.76 10.96
C CYS A 56 6.41 -5.05 12.25
N PHE A 57 5.16 -4.59 12.32
CA PHE A 57 4.58 -3.93 13.49
C PHE A 57 3.18 -4.46 13.76
N ARG A 58 2.86 -4.71 15.02
CA ARG A 58 1.49 -5.00 15.46
C ARG A 58 0.88 -3.82 16.20
N ARG A 59 -0.44 -3.71 16.10
CA ARG A 59 -1.20 -2.71 16.87
C ARG A 59 -1.26 -3.13 18.34
N GLU A 60 -0.96 -2.22 19.25
CA GLU A 60 -1.14 -2.38 20.68
C GLU A 60 -1.82 -1.14 21.25
N GLY A 61 -3.08 -1.28 21.67
CA GLY A 61 -3.90 -0.14 22.02
C GLY A 61 -4.01 0.86 20.87
N ARG A 62 -3.59 2.09 21.11
CA ARG A 62 -3.56 3.16 20.08
C ARG A 62 -2.22 3.28 19.36
N GLY A 63 -1.21 2.51 19.77
CA GLY A 63 0.15 2.59 19.23
C GLY A 63 0.53 1.38 18.39
N TRP A 64 1.80 1.37 18.00
CA TRP A 64 2.45 0.28 17.28
C TRP A 64 3.63 -0.25 18.06
N VAL A 65 3.84 -1.56 18.01
CA VAL A 65 4.99 -2.23 18.60
C VAL A 65 5.71 -3.00 17.49
N ALA A 66 7.02 -2.84 17.42
CA ALA A 66 7.85 -3.58 16.47
C ALA A 66 7.86 -5.07 16.81
N GLU A 67 7.76 -5.92 15.79
CA GLU A 67 7.85 -7.37 15.92
C GLU A 67 9.09 -7.90 15.20
N GLY A 68 10.04 -8.34 15.99
CA GLY A 68 11.35 -8.80 15.51
C GLY A 68 12.25 -7.67 15.00
N ALA A 69 13.43 -8.04 14.54
CA ALA A 69 14.39 -7.13 13.95
C ALA A 69 13.98 -6.70 12.54
N SER A 70 14.47 -5.55 12.09
CA SER A 70 14.35 -5.14 10.69
C SER A 70 15.33 -5.92 9.81
N TRP A 71 15.01 -6.08 8.52
CA TRP A 71 15.88 -6.72 7.54
C TRP A 71 16.03 -5.91 6.26
N PRO A 72 17.13 -6.12 5.49
CA PRO A 72 17.36 -5.43 4.24
C PRO A 72 16.42 -5.92 3.14
N VAL A 73 15.92 -4.97 2.34
CA VAL A 73 15.09 -5.22 1.16
C VAL A 73 15.62 -4.44 -0.04
N LEU A 74 15.27 -4.89 -1.24
CA LEU A 74 15.54 -4.17 -2.49
C LEU A 74 14.22 -3.77 -3.14
N TYR A 75 14.28 -2.64 -3.83
CA TYR A 75 13.17 -2.04 -4.57
C TYR A 75 13.40 -2.06 -6.08
N GLY A 76 12.64 -1.25 -6.80
CA GLY A 76 12.87 -0.99 -8.20
C GLY A 76 14.26 -0.38 -8.47
N ARG A 77 14.89 -0.78 -9.58
CA ARG A 77 16.24 -0.32 -9.97
C ARG A 77 16.37 1.20 -10.14
N SER A 78 15.26 1.88 -10.39
CA SER A 78 15.18 3.33 -10.54
C SER A 78 14.69 4.04 -9.26
N GLY A 79 14.64 3.34 -8.12
CA GLY A 79 14.17 3.87 -6.84
C GLY A 79 12.66 3.81 -6.67
N LEU A 80 12.08 4.83 -6.06
CA LEU A 80 10.68 4.94 -5.69
C LEU A 80 9.96 6.04 -6.48
N VAL A 81 8.63 5.95 -6.49
CA VAL A 81 7.72 6.98 -7.01
C VAL A 81 6.38 6.83 -6.31
N TRP A 82 5.55 7.87 -6.24
CA TRP A 82 4.24 7.74 -5.62
C TRP A 82 3.37 6.71 -6.32
N GLY A 83 2.74 5.83 -5.52
CA GLY A 83 1.85 4.78 -5.99
C GLY A 83 0.39 5.09 -5.73
N ARG A 84 -0.50 4.19 -6.15
CA ARG A 84 -1.94 4.21 -5.91
C ARG A 84 -2.29 3.21 -4.84
N GLY A 85 -2.45 3.66 -3.61
CA GLY A 85 -2.76 2.87 -2.43
C GLY A 85 -3.99 3.40 -1.69
N VAL A 86 -4.09 3.08 -0.39
CA VAL A 86 -5.23 3.45 0.46
C VAL A 86 -5.14 4.85 1.06
N LEU A 87 -3.96 5.46 1.09
CA LEU A 87 -3.80 6.83 1.61
C LEU A 87 -3.38 7.78 0.49
N GLY A 88 -4.23 8.75 0.24
CA GLY A 88 -4.20 10.06 -0.39
C GLY A 88 -3.14 10.44 -1.41
N ASN A 89 -2.44 9.48 -1.92
CA ASN A 89 -1.28 9.67 -2.78
C ASN A 89 -1.63 9.94 -4.25
N GLU A 90 -2.92 9.87 -4.65
CA GLU A 90 -3.33 10.25 -6.02
C GLU A 90 -3.05 11.72 -6.36
N ARG A 91 -2.92 12.58 -5.34
CA ARG A 91 -2.58 14.00 -5.51
C ARG A 91 -1.09 14.28 -5.48
N LEU A 92 -0.28 13.31 -5.10
CA LEU A 92 1.17 13.44 -5.01
C LEU A 92 1.82 13.12 -6.34
N THR A 93 2.84 13.87 -6.73
CA THR A 93 3.52 13.74 -8.02
C THR A 93 5.03 13.67 -7.83
N PRO A 94 5.77 12.99 -8.73
CA PRO A 94 5.28 12.21 -9.87
C PRO A 94 4.61 10.90 -9.44
N GLN A 95 3.70 10.37 -10.27
CA GLN A 95 3.02 9.11 -10.07
C GLN A 95 3.71 7.96 -10.80
N LYS A 96 3.50 6.73 -10.30
CA LYS A 96 3.99 5.50 -10.94
C LYS A 96 3.43 5.35 -12.36
N VAL A 97 4.32 4.95 -13.26
CA VAL A 97 4.02 4.59 -14.64
C VAL A 97 4.46 3.15 -14.89
N GLU A 98 3.76 2.45 -15.80
CA GLU A 98 4.12 1.08 -16.18
C GLU A 98 5.56 1.04 -16.72
N ARG A 99 6.34 0.05 -16.27
CA ARG A 99 7.75 -0.20 -16.68
C ARG A 99 8.76 0.91 -16.35
N ASP A 100 8.45 1.83 -15.44
CA ASP A 100 9.38 2.88 -15.00
C ASP A 100 10.57 2.36 -14.17
N GLY A 101 10.52 1.10 -13.76
CA GLY A 101 11.54 0.50 -12.91
C GLY A 101 11.53 0.99 -11.46
N ARG A 102 10.47 1.65 -11.01
CA ARG A 102 10.33 2.22 -9.66
C ARG A 102 9.33 1.44 -8.83
N SER A 103 9.59 1.33 -7.53
CA SER A 103 8.61 0.79 -6.58
C SER A 103 7.61 1.86 -6.18
N PRO A 104 6.31 1.50 -6.05
CA PRO A 104 5.31 2.44 -5.58
C PRO A 104 5.50 2.76 -4.10
N ALA A 105 5.61 4.06 -3.78
CA ALA A 105 5.58 4.59 -2.41
C ALA A 105 4.14 4.90 -1.99
N GLY A 106 3.82 4.69 -0.72
CA GLY A 106 2.49 4.91 -0.15
C GLY A 106 2.11 3.84 0.87
N VAL A 107 0.80 3.70 1.10
CA VAL A 107 0.21 2.66 1.95
C VAL A 107 -0.70 1.77 1.11
N PHE A 108 -0.50 0.47 1.19
CA PHE A 108 -1.18 -0.52 0.35
C PHE A 108 -1.73 -1.66 1.21
N ARG A 109 -2.89 -2.20 0.87
CA ARG A 109 -3.33 -3.48 1.44
C ARG A 109 -2.39 -4.60 0.98
N VAL A 110 -2.14 -5.56 1.87
CA VAL A 110 -1.49 -6.83 1.48
C VAL A 110 -2.57 -7.75 0.93
N GLY A 111 -2.38 -8.21 -0.28
CA GLY A 111 -3.31 -9.09 -0.98
C GLY A 111 -2.99 -10.57 -0.76
N LYS A 112 -3.44 -11.39 -1.71
CA LYS A 112 -3.28 -12.85 -1.69
C LYS A 112 -1.82 -13.27 -1.92
N ILE A 113 -1.47 -14.44 -1.39
CA ILE A 113 -0.20 -15.09 -1.68
C ILE A 113 -0.40 -16.03 -2.88
N TYR A 114 0.55 -15.99 -3.81
CA TYR A 114 0.67 -16.90 -4.94
C TYR A 114 1.95 -17.71 -4.78
N THR A 115 1.87 -19.03 -4.94
CA THR A 115 3.02 -19.90 -4.67
C THR A 115 3.05 -21.09 -5.62
N TYR A 116 4.23 -21.64 -5.86
CA TYR A 116 4.39 -22.93 -6.56
C TYR A 116 4.16 -24.14 -5.65
N ASP A 117 4.17 -23.92 -4.33
CA ASP A 117 4.01 -24.95 -3.33
C ASP A 117 2.53 -25.27 -3.10
N ALA A 118 2.24 -26.51 -2.73
CA ALA A 118 0.90 -26.95 -2.38
C ALA A 118 0.43 -26.32 -1.05
N GLU A 119 1.35 -25.91 -0.19
CA GLU A 119 1.11 -25.38 1.13
C GLU A 119 1.98 -24.15 1.41
N LEU A 120 1.50 -23.29 2.31
CA LEU A 120 2.31 -22.19 2.84
C LEU A 120 3.36 -22.70 3.85
N PRO A 121 4.38 -21.89 4.18
CA PRO A 121 5.30 -22.18 5.26
C PRO A 121 4.56 -22.51 6.58
N ARG A 122 5.10 -23.46 7.36
CA ARG A 122 4.49 -23.90 8.61
C ARG A 122 4.11 -22.72 9.52
N GLY A 123 2.86 -22.76 10.02
CA GLY A 123 2.31 -21.70 10.89
C GLY A 123 1.74 -20.49 10.16
N ALA A 124 1.83 -20.44 8.83
CA ALA A 124 1.14 -19.42 8.05
C ALA A 124 -0.38 -19.72 7.97
N ASP A 125 -1.16 -18.66 8.13
CA ASP A 125 -2.62 -18.69 8.00
C ASP A 125 -3.07 -17.43 7.25
N TYR A 126 -2.94 -17.49 5.92
CA TYR A 126 -3.25 -16.36 5.05
C TYR A 126 -3.79 -16.86 3.71
N PRO A 127 -4.69 -16.13 3.04
CA PRO A 127 -5.23 -16.54 1.75
C PRO A 127 -4.13 -16.75 0.71
N PHE A 128 -4.11 -17.92 0.08
CA PHE A 128 -3.14 -18.22 -0.97
C PHE A 128 -3.76 -18.96 -2.15
N ARG A 129 -3.00 -19.03 -3.22
CA ARG A 129 -3.29 -19.82 -4.39
C ARG A 129 -2.02 -20.53 -4.82
N THR A 130 -2.11 -21.85 -5.00
CA THR A 130 -1.09 -22.62 -5.73
C THR A 130 -1.21 -22.28 -7.21
N VAL A 131 -0.15 -21.72 -7.78
CA VAL A 131 -0.08 -21.27 -9.16
C VAL A 131 0.06 -22.49 -10.08
N GLY A 132 -0.90 -22.68 -10.98
CA GLY A 132 -0.92 -23.71 -12.01
C GLY A 132 -0.40 -23.22 -13.37
N GLU A 133 -0.49 -24.08 -14.37
CA GLU A 133 -0.05 -23.78 -15.73
C GLU A 133 -0.91 -22.69 -16.42
N GLY A 134 -2.17 -22.54 -16.00
CA GLY A 134 -3.10 -21.55 -16.58
C GLY A 134 -3.11 -20.20 -15.88
N ASP A 135 -2.34 -20.01 -14.81
CA ASP A 135 -2.34 -18.77 -14.04
C ASP A 135 -1.52 -17.66 -14.73
N ALA A 136 -2.09 -16.48 -14.86
CA ALA A 136 -1.45 -15.31 -15.43
C ALA A 136 -1.78 -14.03 -14.64
N TRP A 137 -0.84 -13.09 -14.58
CA TRP A 137 -1.06 -11.72 -14.15
C TRP A 137 -0.94 -10.78 -15.34
N ILE A 138 -1.95 -9.96 -15.60
CA ILE A 138 -2.02 -9.14 -16.81
C ILE A 138 -1.36 -7.80 -16.57
N ASP A 139 -0.25 -7.54 -17.24
CA ASP A 139 0.53 -6.30 -17.21
C ASP A 139 0.43 -5.45 -18.48
N ASP A 140 -0.42 -5.88 -19.43
CA ASP A 140 -0.65 -5.16 -20.67
C ASP A 140 -1.68 -4.02 -20.46
N PRO A 141 -1.27 -2.74 -20.57
CA PRO A 141 -2.18 -1.61 -20.39
C PRO A 141 -3.35 -1.55 -21.40
N LEU A 142 -3.27 -2.28 -22.51
CA LEU A 142 -4.36 -2.35 -23.49
C LEU A 142 -5.40 -3.41 -23.13
N SER A 143 -5.13 -4.25 -22.14
CA SER A 143 -6.07 -5.28 -21.69
C SER A 143 -7.14 -4.71 -20.77
N ALA A 144 -8.41 -5.10 -21.00
CA ALA A 144 -9.50 -4.83 -20.06
C ALA A 144 -9.28 -5.46 -18.67
N ASN A 145 -8.40 -6.47 -18.59
CA ASN A 145 -8.02 -7.16 -17.36
C ASN A 145 -6.67 -6.68 -16.80
N TYR A 146 -6.22 -5.49 -17.19
CA TYR A 146 -4.97 -4.92 -16.69
C TYR A 146 -4.87 -4.96 -15.16
N ASN A 147 -3.70 -5.36 -14.66
CA ASN A 147 -3.37 -5.53 -13.25
C ASN A 147 -4.31 -6.50 -12.51
N ARG A 148 -4.69 -7.58 -13.17
CA ARG A 148 -5.52 -8.64 -12.60
C ARG A 148 -4.89 -10.02 -12.80
N HIS A 149 -5.14 -10.89 -11.82
CA HIS A 149 -4.88 -12.31 -11.93
C HIS A 149 -6.01 -12.97 -12.74
N LEU A 150 -5.64 -13.77 -13.72
CA LEU A 150 -6.55 -14.58 -14.51
C LEU A 150 -6.09 -16.04 -14.54
N VAL A 151 -7.04 -16.92 -14.80
CA VAL A 151 -6.77 -18.35 -15.07
C VAL A 151 -7.37 -18.68 -16.44
N ILE A 152 -6.57 -19.20 -17.36
CA ILE A 152 -7.08 -19.70 -18.64
C ILE A 152 -7.56 -21.15 -18.50
N ASP A 153 -8.64 -21.48 -19.23
CA ASP A 153 -9.27 -22.80 -19.14
C ASP A 153 -8.45 -23.89 -19.85
N ASP A 154 -7.77 -23.54 -20.95
CA ASP A 154 -6.93 -24.46 -21.73
C ASP A 154 -5.47 -24.01 -21.79
N PRO A 155 -4.61 -24.48 -20.87
CA PRO A 155 -3.18 -24.15 -20.89
C PRO A 155 -2.40 -24.80 -22.04
N LEU A 156 -2.98 -25.78 -22.73
CA LEU A 156 -2.34 -26.46 -23.88
C LEU A 156 -2.45 -25.58 -25.14
N HIS A 157 -3.52 -24.79 -25.25
CA HIS A 157 -3.75 -23.84 -26.34
C HIS A 157 -3.95 -22.44 -25.84
N PRO A 158 -2.92 -21.82 -25.21
CA PRO A 158 -3.05 -20.54 -24.55
C PRO A 158 -3.26 -19.41 -25.57
N PRO A 159 -4.03 -18.37 -25.23
CA PRO A 159 -4.14 -17.18 -26.05
C PRO A 159 -2.78 -16.47 -26.18
N ALA A 160 -2.57 -15.72 -27.27
CA ALA A 160 -1.28 -15.09 -27.60
C ALA A 160 -0.72 -14.17 -26.48
N TRP A 161 -1.59 -13.52 -25.69
CA TRP A 161 -1.19 -12.64 -24.60
C TRP A 161 -0.64 -13.40 -23.38
N PHE A 162 -1.00 -14.69 -23.21
CA PHE A 162 -0.75 -15.46 -21.99
C PHE A 162 0.73 -15.59 -21.65
N ALA A 163 1.57 -15.83 -22.67
CA ALA A 163 3.02 -16.03 -22.46
C ALA A 163 3.71 -14.88 -21.71
N LYS A 164 3.22 -13.64 -21.87
CA LYS A 164 3.77 -12.46 -21.20
C LYS A 164 3.35 -12.37 -19.73
N GLY A 165 2.13 -12.81 -19.43
CA GLY A 165 1.55 -12.74 -18.09
C GLY A 165 1.66 -14.04 -17.28
N LYS A 166 2.16 -15.15 -17.87
CA LYS A 166 2.23 -16.44 -17.19
C LYS A 166 2.96 -16.32 -15.86
N MET A 167 2.36 -16.85 -14.78
CA MET A 167 2.94 -16.75 -13.44
C MET A 167 3.86 -17.92 -13.09
N ARG A 168 3.65 -19.09 -13.67
CA ARG A 168 4.47 -20.28 -13.41
C ARG A 168 5.61 -20.40 -14.42
N HIS A 169 6.78 -19.83 -14.04
CA HIS A 169 7.99 -19.86 -14.87
C HIS A 169 9.06 -20.84 -14.37
N GLY A 170 8.84 -21.55 -13.25
CA GLY A 170 9.87 -22.34 -12.58
C GLY A 170 11.01 -21.50 -11.97
N ASP A 171 10.85 -20.20 -11.90
CA ASP A 171 11.82 -19.26 -11.35
C ASP A 171 11.73 -19.20 -9.83
N PHE A 172 12.83 -19.51 -9.14
CA PHE A 172 12.88 -19.51 -7.68
C PHE A 172 12.45 -18.17 -7.06
N ALA A 173 12.72 -17.04 -7.72
CA ALA A 173 12.37 -15.73 -7.21
C ALA A 173 10.84 -15.53 -7.09
N TYR A 174 10.07 -16.24 -7.92
CA TYR A 174 8.61 -16.18 -7.95
C TYR A 174 7.93 -17.38 -7.27
N ARG A 175 8.71 -18.20 -6.57
CA ARG A 175 8.16 -19.32 -5.80
C ARG A 175 7.07 -18.87 -4.83
N TRP A 176 7.27 -17.70 -4.20
CA TRP A 176 6.27 -17.00 -3.41
C TRP A 176 6.16 -15.55 -3.82
N LEU A 177 4.93 -15.15 -4.16
CA LEU A 177 4.54 -13.79 -4.47
C LEU A 177 3.48 -13.37 -3.46
N VAL A 178 3.73 -12.31 -2.67
CA VAL A 178 2.71 -11.72 -1.82
C VAL A 178 2.26 -10.42 -2.47
N GLU A 179 1.00 -10.34 -2.86
CA GLU A 179 0.47 -9.17 -3.58
C GLU A 179 0.56 -7.92 -2.73
N ILE A 180 1.13 -6.86 -3.28
CA ILE A 180 1.01 -5.48 -2.79
C ILE A 180 -0.05 -4.81 -3.64
N ARG A 181 -1.20 -4.47 -3.06
CA ARG A 181 -2.37 -3.97 -3.79
C ARG A 181 -2.20 -2.52 -4.24
N HIS A 182 -1.19 -2.31 -5.07
CA HIS A 182 -0.98 -1.08 -5.81
C HIS A 182 -1.84 -1.06 -7.07
N ASN A 183 -2.59 0.02 -7.29
CA ASN A 183 -3.44 0.17 -8.48
C ASN A 183 -4.40 -1.03 -8.71
N SER A 184 -4.94 -1.62 -7.64
CA SER A 184 -5.66 -2.90 -7.71
C SER A 184 -7.17 -2.76 -7.61
N GLU A 185 -7.71 -1.79 -6.86
CA GLU A 185 -9.17 -1.66 -6.63
C GLU A 185 -9.90 -1.31 -7.94
N MET A 186 -9.48 -0.23 -8.56
CA MET A 186 -9.91 0.23 -9.89
C MET A 186 -8.67 0.49 -10.74
N PRO A 187 -8.11 -0.54 -11.39
CA PRO A 187 -6.86 -0.39 -12.11
C PRO A 187 -6.94 0.68 -13.21
N ILE A 188 -6.01 1.61 -13.16
CA ILE A 188 -5.82 2.61 -14.21
C ILE A 188 -4.74 2.07 -15.14
N ALA A 189 -5.07 1.92 -16.42
CA ALA A 189 -4.16 1.43 -17.43
C ALA A 189 -2.87 2.28 -17.49
N GLY A 190 -1.73 1.61 -17.47
CA GLY A 190 -0.42 2.27 -17.51
C GLY A 190 0.07 2.88 -16.20
N ALA A 191 -0.71 2.81 -15.10
CA ALA A 191 -0.31 3.35 -13.80
C ALA A 191 0.48 2.36 -12.92
N GLY A 192 1.05 1.32 -13.52
CA GLY A 192 1.82 0.27 -12.87
C GLY A 192 0.99 -0.93 -12.45
N SER A 193 1.57 -2.12 -12.61
CA SER A 193 0.94 -3.41 -12.37
C SER A 193 1.92 -4.41 -11.77
N ALA A 194 1.41 -5.58 -11.34
CA ALA A 194 2.20 -6.74 -10.92
C ALA A 194 3.23 -6.42 -9.82
N ILE A 195 2.79 -5.75 -8.75
CA ILE A 195 3.64 -5.37 -7.62
C ILE A 195 3.49 -6.39 -6.48
N PHE A 196 4.60 -7.01 -6.10
CA PHE A 196 4.65 -8.07 -5.11
C PHE A 196 5.83 -7.94 -4.15
N PHE A 197 5.74 -8.60 -2.98
CA PHE A 197 6.93 -9.09 -2.31
C PHE A 197 7.33 -10.41 -2.96
N HIS A 198 8.64 -10.59 -3.19
CA HIS A 198 9.17 -11.87 -3.67
C HIS A 198 10.64 -12.09 -3.26
N ILE A 199 11.16 -13.29 -3.50
CA ILE A 199 12.56 -13.62 -3.20
C ILE A 199 13.48 -12.79 -4.10
N ARG A 200 14.49 -12.15 -3.49
CA ARG A 200 15.50 -11.41 -4.26
C ARG A 200 16.38 -12.34 -5.08
N ARG A 201 16.74 -11.94 -6.30
CA ARG A 201 17.60 -12.70 -7.21
C ARG A 201 19.08 -12.63 -6.86
N GLY A 202 19.47 -11.80 -5.93
CA GLY A 202 20.83 -11.56 -5.46
C GLY A 202 20.89 -10.38 -4.52
N GLU A 203 21.98 -10.24 -3.76
CA GLU A 203 22.12 -9.21 -2.73
C GLU A 203 22.05 -7.78 -3.28
N ASN A 204 22.57 -7.56 -4.46
CA ASN A 204 22.64 -6.25 -5.12
C ASN A 204 21.87 -6.23 -6.45
N ARG A 205 20.78 -7.03 -6.56
CA ARG A 205 19.99 -7.12 -7.78
C ARG A 205 18.58 -6.58 -7.57
N PRO A 206 18.38 -5.26 -7.79
CA PRO A 206 17.07 -4.62 -7.65
C PRO A 206 16.03 -5.18 -8.60
N SER A 207 14.76 -4.95 -8.30
CA SER A 207 13.61 -5.38 -9.09
C SER A 207 13.25 -4.36 -10.19
N SER A 208 12.13 -4.60 -10.88
CA SER A 208 11.51 -3.65 -11.80
C SER A 208 10.38 -2.83 -11.15
N GLY A 209 10.16 -3.00 -9.82
CA GLY A 209 9.12 -2.30 -9.07
C GLY A 209 8.65 -3.06 -7.82
N CYS A 210 8.85 -4.37 -7.76
CA CYS A 210 8.55 -5.19 -6.59
C CYS A 210 9.48 -4.86 -5.40
N THR A 211 9.05 -5.21 -4.18
CA THR A 211 9.91 -5.22 -3.00
C THR A 211 10.44 -6.64 -2.78
N THR A 212 11.76 -6.82 -2.73
CA THR A 212 12.37 -8.14 -2.68
C THR A 212 13.26 -8.32 -1.46
N MET A 213 13.35 -9.55 -0.96
CA MET A 213 14.11 -9.90 0.23
C MET A 213 14.68 -11.31 0.16
N ALA A 214 15.54 -11.67 1.10
CA ALA A 214 16.02 -13.03 1.25
C ALA A 214 14.84 -14.00 1.50
N GLU A 215 14.94 -15.25 1.02
CA GLU A 215 13.87 -16.25 1.15
C GLU A 215 13.44 -16.45 2.60
N GLY A 216 14.37 -16.53 3.54
CA GLY A 216 14.07 -16.70 4.97
C GLY A 216 13.22 -15.56 5.54
N HIS A 217 13.49 -14.30 5.14
CA HIS A 217 12.70 -13.14 5.55
C HIS A 217 11.31 -13.14 4.93
N LEU A 218 11.17 -13.55 3.65
CA LEU A 218 9.86 -13.66 3.01
C LEU A 218 9.01 -14.76 3.67
N ARG A 219 9.62 -15.89 4.02
CA ARG A 219 8.94 -16.96 4.76
C ARG A 219 8.50 -16.48 6.15
N GLN A 220 9.34 -15.72 6.85
CA GLN A 220 9.01 -15.10 8.14
C GLN A 220 7.82 -14.14 7.99
N LEU A 221 7.84 -13.28 6.98
CA LEU A 221 6.73 -12.36 6.66
C LEU A 221 5.44 -13.14 6.43
N ILE A 222 5.46 -14.16 5.55
CA ILE A 222 4.29 -14.99 5.23
C ILE A 222 3.74 -15.68 6.51
N GLY A 223 4.63 -16.22 7.34
CA GLY A 223 4.26 -16.88 8.61
C GLY A 223 3.64 -15.92 9.65
N TRP A 224 3.93 -14.62 9.51
CA TRP A 224 3.43 -13.59 10.43
C TRP A 224 2.09 -12.98 9.98
N LEU A 225 1.80 -12.92 8.70
CA LEU A 225 0.55 -12.33 8.17
C LEU A 225 -0.68 -13.05 8.72
N ARG A 226 -1.73 -12.30 9.09
CA ARG A 226 -3.03 -12.81 9.52
C ARG A 226 -4.14 -11.97 8.89
N VAL A 227 -5.19 -12.63 8.38
CA VAL A 227 -6.37 -11.95 7.82
C VAL A 227 -7.01 -11.01 8.84
N SER A 228 -7.15 -11.50 10.09
CA SER A 228 -7.71 -10.71 11.20
C SER A 228 -6.87 -9.49 11.59
N GLY A 229 -5.64 -9.42 11.11
CA GLY A 229 -4.72 -8.29 11.27
C GLY A 229 -4.93 -7.19 10.23
N ALA A 230 -5.72 -7.46 9.17
CA ALA A 230 -5.89 -6.55 8.04
C ALA A 230 -4.57 -5.93 7.57
N PRO A 231 -3.55 -6.75 7.18
CA PRO A 231 -2.20 -6.27 7.00
C PRO A 231 -2.09 -5.22 5.89
N HIS A 232 -1.32 -4.18 6.16
CA HIS A 232 -0.99 -3.15 5.18
C HIS A 232 0.52 -3.01 5.04
N TYR A 233 0.96 -2.66 3.85
CA TYR A 233 2.34 -2.35 3.52
C TYR A 233 2.53 -0.84 3.37
N VAL A 234 3.55 -0.31 4.02
CA VAL A 234 4.00 1.08 3.92
C VAL A 234 5.39 1.09 3.29
N LEU A 235 5.55 1.83 2.21
CA LEU A 235 6.86 2.11 1.61
C LEU A 235 7.01 3.61 1.42
N LEU A 236 7.97 4.21 2.11
CA LEU A 236 8.25 5.64 2.02
C LEU A 236 9.75 5.91 2.04
N PRO A 237 10.23 6.97 1.36
CA PRO A 237 11.51 7.56 1.68
C PRO A 237 11.54 8.09 3.11
N ALA A 238 12.72 8.12 3.73
CA ALA A 238 12.91 8.52 5.13
C ALA A 238 12.34 9.92 5.45
N GLU A 239 12.51 10.87 4.53
CA GLU A 239 11.97 12.22 4.67
C GLU A 239 10.44 12.23 4.69
N GLU A 240 9.80 11.54 3.73
CA GLU A 240 8.34 11.43 3.65
C GLU A 240 7.77 10.70 4.86
N TYR A 241 8.44 9.65 5.33
CA TYR A 241 8.02 8.94 6.54
C TYR A 241 8.00 9.86 7.76
N ARG A 242 9.09 10.63 7.99
CA ARG A 242 9.18 11.58 9.11
C ARG A 242 8.14 12.69 9.01
N GLY A 243 7.80 13.14 7.81
CA GLY A 243 6.78 14.17 7.60
C GLY A 243 5.34 13.68 7.80
N ARG A 244 5.05 12.40 7.56
CA ARG A 244 3.68 11.87 7.45
C ARG A 244 3.28 10.87 8.53
N TRP A 245 4.21 10.30 9.29
CA TRP A 245 3.92 9.21 10.23
C TRP A 245 2.76 9.53 11.18
N LYS A 246 2.70 10.76 11.70
CA LYS A 246 1.67 11.20 12.64
C LYS A 246 0.31 11.34 11.98
N GLU A 247 0.26 11.99 10.83
CA GLU A 247 -0.97 12.18 10.05
C GLU A 247 -1.54 10.84 9.57
N TRP A 248 -0.67 9.93 9.13
CA TRP A 248 -1.06 8.63 8.61
C TRP A 248 -1.19 7.54 9.69
N GLY A 249 -1.01 7.89 10.97
CA GLY A 249 -1.12 6.94 12.08
C GLY A 249 -0.11 5.79 12.04
N LEU A 250 1.07 6.03 11.49
CA LEU A 250 2.17 5.05 11.39
C LEU A 250 2.94 4.95 12.71
N PRO A 251 3.80 3.93 12.90
CA PRO A 251 4.75 3.91 14.01
C PRO A 251 5.60 5.17 14.06
N SER A 252 5.83 5.72 15.24
CA SER A 252 6.71 6.89 15.35
C SER A 252 8.15 6.54 14.93
N PRO A 253 8.97 7.53 14.49
CA PRO A 253 10.37 7.27 14.12
C PRO A 253 11.18 6.63 15.24
N GLU A 254 10.85 6.86 16.52
CA GLU A 254 11.50 6.24 17.66
C GLU A 254 11.14 4.74 17.75
N VAL A 255 9.87 4.38 17.55
CA VAL A 255 9.40 2.98 17.50
C VAL A 255 9.95 2.26 16.28
N ALA A 256 10.11 2.95 15.16
CA ALA A 256 10.63 2.44 13.90
C ALA A 256 12.13 2.71 13.69
N ALA A 257 12.89 2.98 14.76
CA ALA A 257 14.27 3.47 14.66
C ALA A 257 15.22 2.56 13.84
N GLU A 258 14.97 1.26 13.82
CA GLU A 258 15.77 0.32 13.02
C GLU A 258 15.64 0.50 11.50
N LEU A 259 14.55 1.13 11.04
CA LEU A 259 14.31 1.37 9.61
C LEU A 259 15.18 2.50 9.06
N PHE A 260 15.77 3.32 9.93
CA PHE A 260 16.58 4.50 9.56
C PHE A 260 18.10 4.28 9.75
N ARG A 261 18.52 3.05 10.05
CA ARG A 261 19.93 2.65 10.21
C ARG A 261 20.62 2.29 8.90
#